data_003dde6cd104fe05144761bf72d28ad3
#
_entry.id   003dde6cd104fe05144761bf72d28ad3
#
_cell.length_a   1.000
_cell.length_b   1.000
_cell.length_c   1.000
_cell.angle_alpha   90.00
_cell.angle_beta   90.00
_cell.angle_gamma   90.00
#
_symmetry.space_group_name_H-M   'P 1'
#
loop_
_entity.id
_entity.type
_entity.pdbx_description
1 polymer ?
#
loop_
_entity_poly.entity_id
_entity_poly.type
_entity_poly.pdbx_seq_one_letter_code
_entity_poly.pdbx_strand_id
1 'polypeptide(L)'
;MQDVSAWTRVLLFLYSTRNLVGCGLAIGGLALFFAGVISHWWFPIVVGLYALGWLAVPTSRELEFKVRNEATQGNLVDSLDELVNQSMSRLPAEAAERLNRIHALVTDLAPKLFSGDVAMEHVVTLVYAVTRDLPGTVRNYLRLPAAFANMHAVEDGKTSKQLLLEQLDILDEQLGKIATNIYKDDAEALVVNGWFLKEKFHAVSFVG
;
A
#
# COMPACT_ATOMS: atom_id res chain seq x y z
N MET A 1 -16.45 14.01 -3.23
CA MET A 1 -15.71 14.01 -4.49
C MET A 1 -15.33 15.46 -4.77
N GLN A 2 -14.09 15.84 -4.45
CA GLN A 2 -13.60 17.19 -4.81
C GLN A 2 -13.11 17.11 -6.24
N ASP A 3 -13.75 17.91 -7.10
CA ASP A 3 -13.28 18.10 -8.47
C ASP A 3 -11.87 18.68 -8.44
N VAL A 4 -10.91 17.86 -8.86
CA VAL A 4 -9.53 18.33 -9.09
C VAL A 4 -9.61 19.38 -10.17
N SER A 5 -9.39 20.64 -9.78
CA SER A 5 -9.47 21.81 -10.66
C SER A 5 -8.69 21.55 -11.97
N ALA A 6 -9.24 22.01 -13.10
CA ALA A 6 -8.60 21.88 -14.42
C ALA A 6 -7.16 22.42 -14.39
N TRP A 7 -6.88 23.43 -13.58
CA TRP A 7 -5.55 23.98 -13.32
C TRP A 7 -4.57 22.98 -12.71
N THR A 8 -5.01 22.14 -11.78
CA THR A 8 -4.16 21.11 -11.15
C THR A 8 -3.77 20.04 -12.16
N ARG A 9 -4.65 19.67 -13.09
CA ARG A 9 -4.35 18.73 -14.18
C ARG A 9 -3.36 19.30 -15.17
N VAL A 10 -3.45 20.60 -15.50
CA VAL A 10 -2.51 21.29 -16.38
C VAL A 10 -1.12 21.39 -15.73
N LEU A 11 -1.05 21.71 -14.44
CA LEU A 11 0.21 21.74 -13.69
C LEU A 11 0.87 20.35 -13.61
N LEU A 12 0.11 19.30 -13.33
CA LEU A 12 0.62 17.92 -13.32
C LEU A 12 1.12 17.48 -14.70
N PHE A 13 0.47 17.90 -15.77
CA PHE A 13 0.93 17.63 -17.12
C PHE A 13 2.22 18.40 -17.46
N LEU A 14 2.32 19.68 -17.06
CA LEU A 14 3.51 20.53 -17.29
C LEU A 14 4.74 20.01 -16.53
N TYR A 15 4.57 19.49 -15.31
CA TYR A 15 5.65 18.91 -14.49
C TYR A 15 5.91 17.43 -14.77
N SER A 16 5.23 16.82 -15.74
CA SER A 16 5.50 15.44 -16.13
C SER A 16 6.90 15.34 -16.74
N THR A 17 7.67 14.34 -16.30
CA THR A 17 9.04 14.05 -16.81
C THR A 17 9.07 13.92 -18.32
N ARG A 18 8.00 13.44 -18.94
CA ARG A 18 7.83 13.35 -20.41
C ARG A 18 7.80 14.72 -21.06
N ASN A 19 7.07 15.66 -20.47
CA ASN A 19 6.97 17.01 -20.99
C ASN A 19 8.32 17.75 -20.82
N LEU A 20 9.00 17.54 -19.69
CA LEU A 20 10.31 18.15 -19.42
C LEU A 20 11.37 17.69 -20.43
N VAL A 21 11.44 16.40 -20.76
CA VAL A 21 12.37 15.84 -21.74
C VAL A 21 11.99 16.31 -23.16
N GLY A 22 10.69 16.30 -23.51
CA GLY A 22 10.20 16.81 -24.78
C GLY A 22 10.53 18.29 -24.98
N CYS A 23 10.31 19.12 -23.96
CA CYS A 23 10.68 20.55 -23.99
C CYS A 23 12.19 20.76 -24.07
N GLY A 24 13.00 19.97 -23.36
CA GLY A 24 14.46 20.04 -23.46
C GLY A 24 14.98 19.77 -24.88
N LEU A 25 14.46 18.75 -25.55
CA LEU A 25 14.80 18.44 -26.94
C LEU A 25 14.28 19.49 -27.92
N ALA A 26 13.10 20.05 -27.68
CA ALA A 26 12.55 21.13 -28.49
C ALA A 26 13.41 22.42 -28.38
N ILE A 27 13.87 22.77 -27.18
CA ILE A 27 14.79 23.89 -26.93
C ILE A 27 16.13 23.65 -27.62
N GLY A 28 16.67 22.40 -27.57
CA GLY A 28 17.85 22.03 -28.32
C GLY A 28 17.70 22.20 -29.83
N GLY A 29 16.55 21.81 -30.40
CA GLY A 29 16.21 22.04 -31.81
C GLY A 29 16.13 23.53 -32.16
N LEU A 30 15.59 24.33 -31.25
CA LEU A 30 15.51 25.80 -31.43
C LEU A 30 16.91 26.45 -31.36
N ALA A 31 17.79 25.98 -30.51
CA ALA A 31 19.17 26.45 -30.42
C ALA A 31 19.95 26.16 -31.72
N LEU A 32 19.74 24.97 -32.33
CA LEU A 32 20.33 24.64 -33.65
C LEU A 32 19.79 25.51 -34.78
N PHE A 33 18.54 25.95 -34.70
CA PHE A 33 17.97 26.91 -35.61
C PHE A 33 18.67 28.30 -35.49
N PHE A 34 18.84 28.81 -34.28
CA PHE A 34 19.53 30.08 -34.03
C PHE A 34 21.03 30.00 -34.36
N ALA A 35 21.66 28.86 -34.29
CA ALA A 35 23.02 28.61 -34.71
C ALA A 35 23.18 28.54 -36.24
N GLY A 36 22.10 28.70 -37.01
CA GLY A 36 22.13 28.73 -38.49
C GLY A 36 22.32 27.35 -39.15
N VAL A 37 22.30 26.26 -38.37
CA VAL A 37 22.48 24.90 -38.86
C VAL A 37 21.23 24.38 -39.59
N ILE A 38 20.03 24.87 -39.19
CA ILE A 38 18.75 24.49 -39.76
C ILE A 38 18.02 25.75 -40.21
N SER A 39 17.93 25.99 -41.53
CA SER A 39 17.27 27.20 -42.09
C SER A 39 15.92 26.88 -42.73
N HIS A 40 15.80 25.70 -43.34
CA HIS A 40 14.56 25.27 -44.00
C HIS A 40 13.95 24.11 -43.20
N TRP A 41 12.65 24.08 -42.98
CA TRP A 41 11.95 23.00 -42.25
C TRP A 41 12.21 22.96 -40.71
N TRP A 42 12.61 24.09 -40.09
CA TRP A 42 12.88 24.14 -38.64
C TRP A 42 11.66 23.71 -37.79
N PHE A 43 10.44 24.11 -38.22
CA PHE A 43 9.22 23.84 -37.47
C PHE A 43 8.89 22.32 -37.36
N PRO A 44 8.84 21.53 -38.46
CA PRO A 44 8.61 20.11 -38.36
C PRO A 44 9.74 19.36 -37.63
N ILE A 45 10.96 19.85 -37.64
CA ILE A 45 12.10 19.25 -36.92
C ILE A 45 11.93 19.46 -35.42
N VAL A 46 11.57 20.64 -34.96
CA VAL A 46 11.33 20.95 -33.54
C VAL A 46 10.13 20.14 -33.02
N VAL A 47 9.05 20.06 -33.79
CA VAL A 47 7.88 19.24 -33.43
C VAL A 47 8.22 17.75 -33.41
N GLY A 48 9.02 17.27 -34.35
CA GLY A 48 9.50 15.91 -34.41
C GLY A 48 10.41 15.54 -33.21
N LEU A 49 11.32 16.42 -32.81
CA LEU A 49 12.16 16.25 -31.62
C LEU A 49 11.35 16.24 -30.33
N TYR A 50 10.35 17.10 -30.23
CA TYR A 50 9.42 17.09 -29.11
C TYR A 50 8.65 15.76 -29.03
N ALA A 51 8.10 15.29 -30.15
CA ALA A 51 7.37 14.03 -30.25
C ALA A 51 8.27 12.82 -29.95
N LEU A 52 9.49 12.81 -30.45
CA LEU A 52 10.48 11.77 -30.13
C LEU A 52 10.83 11.77 -28.65
N GLY A 53 11.05 12.92 -28.02
CA GLY A 53 11.30 13.03 -26.60
C GLY A 53 10.11 12.53 -25.76
N TRP A 54 8.91 12.81 -26.20
CA TRP A 54 7.68 12.37 -25.56
C TRP A 54 7.47 10.85 -25.69
N LEU A 55 7.83 10.25 -26.84
CA LEU A 55 7.73 8.80 -27.09
C LEU A 55 8.87 8.01 -26.43
N ALA A 56 10.08 8.59 -26.36
CA ALA A 56 11.27 7.92 -25.84
C ALA A 56 11.25 7.71 -24.32
N VAL A 57 10.44 8.50 -23.59
CA VAL A 57 10.28 8.33 -22.15
C VAL A 57 9.18 7.30 -21.89
N PRO A 58 9.51 6.05 -21.49
CA PRO A 58 8.51 5.07 -21.12
C PRO A 58 7.68 5.62 -19.97
N THR A 59 6.38 5.34 -19.97
CA THR A 59 5.53 5.67 -18.83
C THR A 59 5.99 4.77 -17.69
N SER A 60 6.73 5.31 -16.75
CA SER A 60 7.13 4.59 -15.53
C SER A 60 5.90 4.44 -14.61
N ARG A 61 4.88 3.72 -15.09
CA ARG A 61 3.72 3.32 -14.27
C ARG A 61 4.18 2.57 -13.03
N GLU A 62 5.28 1.84 -13.13
CA GLU A 62 5.89 1.13 -12.01
C GLU A 62 6.44 2.06 -10.92
N LEU A 63 7.07 3.18 -11.29
CA LEU A 63 7.58 4.14 -10.31
C LEU A 63 6.45 4.93 -9.65
N GLU A 64 5.45 5.35 -10.42
CA GLU A 64 4.26 6.02 -9.87
C GLU A 64 3.45 5.08 -8.96
N PHE A 65 3.37 3.80 -9.33
CA PHE A 65 2.72 2.76 -8.55
C PHE A 65 3.50 2.47 -7.26
N LYS A 66 4.84 2.35 -7.32
CA LYS A 66 5.70 2.18 -6.13
C LYS A 66 5.58 3.34 -5.16
N VAL A 67 5.76 4.58 -5.61
CA VAL A 67 5.66 5.76 -4.75
C VAL A 67 4.28 5.89 -4.12
N ARG A 68 3.22 5.58 -4.88
CA ARG A 68 1.85 5.61 -4.36
C ARG A 68 1.59 4.48 -3.36
N ASN A 69 2.16 3.30 -3.58
CA ASN A 69 2.05 2.17 -2.66
C ASN A 69 2.83 2.42 -1.36
N GLU A 70 4.05 2.95 -1.44
CA GLU A 70 4.84 3.31 -0.25
C GLU A 70 4.14 4.38 0.59
N ALA A 71 3.56 5.41 -0.04
CA ALA A 71 2.77 6.42 0.68
C ALA A 71 1.50 5.83 1.30
N THR A 72 0.83 4.90 0.63
CA THR A 72 -0.38 4.23 1.16
C THR A 72 -0.02 3.28 2.30
N GLN A 73 1.10 2.56 2.20
CA GLN A 73 1.62 1.70 3.25
C GLN A 73 1.97 2.52 4.50
N GLY A 74 2.72 3.61 4.36
CA GLY A 74 3.06 4.50 5.45
C GLY A 74 1.81 5.04 6.15
N ASN A 75 0.86 5.57 5.40
CA ASN A 75 -0.40 6.08 5.93
C ASN A 75 -1.22 5.01 6.67
N LEU A 76 -1.17 3.75 6.24
CA LEU A 76 -1.87 2.64 6.91
C LEU A 76 -1.28 2.37 8.29
N VAL A 77 0.05 2.21 8.36
CA VAL A 77 0.76 1.93 9.60
C VAL A 77 0.66 3.12 10.55
N ASP A 78 0.89 4.34 10.07
CA ASP A 78 0.77 5.56 10.87
C ASP A 78 -0.63 5.74 11.47
N SER A 79 -1.67 5.45 10.70
CA SER A 79 -3.06 5.51 11.19
C SER A 79 -3.34 4.48 12.28
N LEU A 80 -2.74 3.30 12.16
CA LEU A 80 -2.87 2.24 13.16
C LEU A 80 -2.08 2.57 14.42
N ASP A 81 -0.86 3.09 14.28
CA ASP A 81 -0.03 3.58 15.39
C ASP A 81 -0.74 4.67 16.18
N GLU A 82 -1.34 5.62 15.48
CA GLU A 82 -2.12 6.69 16.11
C GLU A 82 -3.31 6.13 16.89
N LEU A 83 -4.07 5.18 16.31
CA LEU A 83 -5.18 4.53 16.98
C LEU A 83 -4.72 3.82 18.26
N VAL A 84 -3.64 3.03 18.18
CA VAL A 84 -3.07 2.30 19.31
C VAL A 84 -2.66 3.29 20.41
N ASN A 85 -1.88 4.30 20.07
CA ASN A 85 -1.38 5.29 21.04
C ASN A 85 -2.52 6.06 21.74
N GLN A 86 -3.58 6.39 21.01
CA GLN A 86 -4.72 7.14 21.58
C GLN A 86 -5.65 6.28 22.44
N SER A 87 -5.73 4.97 22.16
CA SER A 87 -6.73 4.10 22.79
C SER A 87 -6.20 3.21 23.91
N MET A 88 -4.89 2.86 23.91
CA MET A 88 -4.28 1.92 24.84
C MET A 88 -4.57 2.17 26.30
N SER A 89 -4.45 3.43 26.74
CA SER A 89 -4.64 3.81 28.16
C SER A 89 -6.11 3.74 28.61
N ARG A 90 -7.04 3.66 27.69
CA ARG A 90 -8.49 3.73 27.93
C ARG A 90 -9.21 2.40 27.68
N LEU A 91 -8.54 1.45 27.04
CA LEU A 91 -9.05 0.11 26.77
C LEU A 91 -8.85 -0.82 27.95
N PRO A 92 -9.74 -1.83 28.16
CA PRO A 92 -9.46 -2.94 29.05
C PRO A 92 -8.18 -3.69 28.60
N ALA A 93 -7.43 -4.23 29.57
CA ALA A 93 -6.16 -4.91 29.29
C ALA A 93 -6.28 -6.02 28.22
N GLU A 94 -7.35 -6.80 28.25
CA GLU A 94 -7.63 -7.86 27.29
C GLU A 94 -7.87 -7.30 25.86
N ALA A 95 -8.54 -6.16 25.74
CA ALA A 95 -8.76 -5.50 24.45
C ALA A 95 -7.47 -4.85 23.92
N ALA A 96 -6.67 -4.25 24.81
CA ALA A 96 -5.37 -3.70 24.48
C ALA A 96 -4.41 -4.76 23.95
N GLU A 97 -4.39 -5.96 24.54
CA GLU A 97 -3.59 -7.09 24.09
C GLU A 97 -3.99 -7.54 22.67
N ARG A 98 -5.29 -7.66 22.39
CA ARG A 98 -5.80 -7.99 21.04
C ARG A 98 -5.45 -6.94 20.01
N LEU A 99 -5.61 -5.68 20.37
CA LEU A 99 -5.25 -4.56 19.50
C LEU A 99 -3.76 -4.55 19.17
N ASN A 100 -2.89 -4.89 20.13
CA ASN A 100 -1.45 -5.02 19.90
C ASN A 100 -1.13 -6.20 18.97
N ARG A 101 -1.82 -7.32 19.06
CA ARG A 101 -1.62 -8.44 18.13
C ARG A 101 -2.01 -8.04 16.70
N ILE A 102 -3.16 -7.41 16.56
CA ILE A 102 -3.61 -6.88 15.25
C ILE A 102 -2.58 -5.89 14.69
N HIS A 103 -2.09 -4.98 15.52
CA HIS A 103 -1.07 -4.00 15.13
C HIS A 103 0.21 -4.69 14.62
N ALA A 104 0.75 -5.65 15.39
CA ALA A 104 1.95 -6.38 14.99
C ALA A 104 1.74 -7.12 13.65
N LEU A 105 0.61 -7.82 13.51
CA LEU A 105 0.29 -8.56 12.30
C LEU A 105 0.18 -7.65 11.07
N VAL A 106 -0.50 -6.51 11.19
CA VAL A 106 -0.66 -5.55 10.08
C VAL A 106 0.68 -4.92 9.72
N THR A 107 1.50 -4.58 10.70
CA THR A 107 2.85 -4.01 10.48
C THR A 107 3.75 -4.99 9.72
N ASP A 108 3.70 -6.28 10.06
CA ASP A 108 4.45 -7.32 9.35
C ASP A 108 3.94 -7.57 7.92
N LEU A 109 2.63 -7.48 7.72
CA LEU A 109 2.01 -7.70 6.41
C LEU A 109 2.15 -6.50 5.46
N ALA A 110 2.21 -5.28 5.98
CA ALA A 110 2.16 -4.06 5.19
C ALA A 110 3.19 -4.01 4.05
N PRO A 111 4.49 -4.36 4.24
CA PRO A 111 5.46 -4.36 3.15
C PRO A 111 5.07 -5.29 2.01
N LYS A 112 4.56 -6.48 2.34
CA LYS A 112 4.20 -7.49 1.37
C LYS A 112 2.90 -7.18 0.63
N LEU A 113 1.91 -6.62 1.31
CA LEU A 113 0.64 -6.20 0.71
C LEU A 113 0.83 -5.22 -0.44
N PHE A 114 1.82 -4.34 -0.33
CA PHE A 114 2.08 -3.29 -1.31
C PHE A 114 3.22 -3.63 -2.28
N SER A 115 3.80 -4.84 -2.20
CA SER A 115 4.83 -5.31 -3.15
C SER A 115 4.29 -5.58 -4.57
N GLY A 116 2.99 -5.74 -4.72
CA GLY A 116 2.32 -6.02 -5.99
C GLY A 116 2.06 -7.50 -6.26
N ASP A 117 2.55 -8.40 -5.41
CA ASP A 117 2.40 -9.85 -5.56
C ASP A 117 1.12 -10.41 -4.90
N VAL A 118 0.42 -9.56 -4.13
CA VAL A 118 -0.79 -9.94 -3.39
C VAL A 118 -2.04 -9.59 -4.17
N ALA A 119 -3.03 -10.48 -4.16
CA ALA A 119 -4.32 -10.23 -4.79
C ALA A 119 -4.98 -8.96 -4.22
N MET A 120 -5.45 -8.07 -5.11
CA MET A 120 -6.01 -6.77 -4.74
C MET A 120 -7.17 -6.88 -3.74
N GLU A 121 -7.92 -7.99 -3.75
CA GLU A 121 -9.01 -8.25 -2.82
C GLU A 121 -8.53 -8.30 -1.36
N HIS A 122 -7.39 -8.96 -1.10
CA HIS A 122 -6.80 -9.03 0.23
C HIS A 122 -6.28 -7.66 0.69
N VAL A 123 -5.67 -6.90 -0.22
CA VAL A 123 -5.21 -5.54 0.06
C VAL A 123 -6.38 -4.64 0.45
N VAL A 124 -7.45 -4.65 -0.34
CA VAL A 124 -8.65 -3.83 -0.09
C VAL A 124 -9.31 -4.21 1.23
N THR A 125 -9.48 -5.51 1.49
CA THR A 125 -10.11 -6.01 2.72
C THR A 125 -9.31 -5.58 3.95
N LEU A 126 -7.99 -5.74 3.93
CA LEU A 126 -7.13 -5.36 5.05
C LEU A 126 -7.12 -3.84 5.25
N VAL A 127 -7.00 -3.06 4.19
CA VAL A 127 -7.04 -1.59 4.30
C VAL A 127 -8.36 -1.13 4.91
N TYR A 128 -9.52 -1.67 4.51
CA TYR A 128 -10.80 -1.31 5.12
C TYR A 128 -10.90 -1.77 6.57
N ALA A 129 -10.45 -2.97 6.91
CA ALA A 129 -10.45 -3.47 8.28
C ALA A 129 -9.67 -2.54 9.22
N VAL A 130 -8.49 -2.09 8.79
CA VAL A 130 -7.57 -1.26 9.59
C VAL A 130 -7.98 0.22 9.63
N THR A 131 -8.43 0.79 8.50
CA THR A 131 -8.69 2.24 8.44
C THR A 131 -10.11 2.62 8.81
N ARG A 132 -11.05 1.69 8.75
CA ARG A 132 -12.47 1.94 8.99
C ARG A 132 -13.04 1.12 10.14
N ASP A 133 -12.95 -0.21 10.04
CA ASP A 133 -13.70 -1.09 10.92
C ASP A 133 -13.10 -1.16 12.32
N LEU A 134 -11.79 -1.35 12.44
CA LEU A 134 -11.07 -1.36 13.71
C LEU A 134 -11.18 -0.03 14.46
N PRO A 135 -10.90 1.15 13.85
CA PRO A 135 -11.10 2.43 14.52
C PRO A 135 -12.58 2.70 14.88
N GLY A 136 -13.52 2.22 14.06
CA GLY A 136 -14.94 2.30 14.35
C GLY A 136 -15.30 1.54 15.62
N THR A 137 -14.90 0.30 15.72
CA THR A 137 -15.12 -0.58 16.89
C THR A 137 -14.54 0.03 18.16
N VAL A 138 -13.28 0.43 18.14
CA VAL A 138 -12.59 1.04 19.30
C VAL A 138 -13.26 2.34 19.72
N ARG A 139 -13.53 3.26 18.80
CA ARG A 139 -14.19 4.53 19.10
C ARG A 139 -15.59 4.38 19.66
N ASN A 140 -16.36 3.44 19.15
CA ASN A 140 -17.70 3.17 19.65
C ASN A 140 -17.67 2.72 21.11
N TYR A 141 -16.73 1.84 21.46
CA TYR A 141 -16.52 1.42 22.84
C TYR A 141 -16.07 2.58 23.75
N LEU A 142 -15.09 3.36 23.30
CA LEU A 142 -14.52 4.47 24.09
C LEU A 142 -15.48 5.64 24.35
N ARG A 143 -16.60 5.69 23.63
CA ARG A 143 -17.68 6.66 23.89
C ARG A 143 -18.57 6.27 25.06
N LEU A 144 -18.52 5.01 25.49
CA LEU A 144 -19.35 4.52 26.58
C LEU A 144 -18.68 4.82 27.93
N PRO A 145 -19.46 5.20 28.97
CA PRO A 145 -18.95 5.26 30.34
C PRO A 145 -18.48 3.87 30.78
N ALA A 146 -17.33 3.80 31.47
CA ALA A 146 -16.73 2.53 31.89
C ALA A 146 -17.67 1.65 32.72
N ALA A 147 -18.46 2.25 33.61
CA ALA A 147 -19.46 1.53 34.41
C ALA A 147 -20.53 0.87 33.51
N PHE A 148 -21.02 1.59 32.51
CA PHE A 148 -21.99 1.06 31.56
C PHE A 148 -21.42 -0.07 30.74
N ALA A 149 -20.22 0.10 30.21
CA ALA A 149 -19.55 -0.86 29.33
C ALA A 149 -19.28 -2.20 30.01
N ASN A 150 -19.06 -2.21 31.32
CA ASN A 150 -18.73 -3.41 32.09
C ASN A 150 -19.96 -4.11 32.72
N MET A 151 -21.02 -3.36 33.03
CA MET A 151 -22.12 -3.88 33.86
C MET A 151 -23.44 -4.02 33.12
N HIS A 152 -23.63 -3.30 32.01
CA HIS A 152 -24.89 -3.32 31.28
C HIS A 152 -24.84 -4.31 30.13
N ALA A 153 -25.75 -5.26 30.12
CA ALA A 153 -25.98 -6.14 28.99
C ALA A 153 -26.66 -5.34 27.85
N VAL A 154 -26.09 -5.37 26.66
CA VAL A 154 -26.56 -4.61 25.49
C VAL A 154 -27.26 -5.53 24.50
N GLU A 155 -26.68 -6.67 24.20
CA GLU A 155 -27.16 -7.62 23.20
C GLU A 155 -26.89 -9.07 23.67
N ASP A 156 -27.89 -9.91 23.58
CA ASP A 156 -27.82 -11.34 23.98
C ASP A 156 -27.21 -11.59 25.36
N GLY A 157 -27.44 -10.68 26.32
CA GLY A 157 -26.87 -10.78 27.67
C GLY A 157 -25.38 -10.40 27.75
N LYS A 158 -24.75 -10.00 26.66
CA LYS A 158 -23.35 -9.59 26.61
C LYS A 158 -23.19 -8.10 26.94
N THR A 159 -22.13 -7.79 27.69
CA THR A 159 -21.72 -6.41 27.97
C THR A 159 -20.99 -5.80 26.77
N SER A 160 -20.93 -4.47 26.70
CA SER A 160 -20.18 -3.78 25.64
C SER A 160 -18.70 -4.16 25.62
N LYS A 161 -18.09 -4.49 26.79
CA LYS A 161 -16.74 -5.04 26.87
C LYS A 161 -16.63 -6.39 26.14
N GLN A 162 -17.58 -7.30 26.39
CA GLN A 162 -17.58 -8.61 25.74
C GLN A 162 -17.77 -8.49 24.23
N LEU A 163 -18.66 -7.61 23.78
CA LEU A 163 -18.87 -7.36 22.35
C LEU A 163 -17.60 -6.76 21.68
N LEU A 164 -16.92 -5.85 22.36
CA LEU A 164 -15.62 -5.35 21.87
C LEU A 164 -14.61 -6.47 21.69
N LEU A 165 -14.42 -7.32 22.69
CA LEU A 165 -13.47 -8.42 22.64
C LEU A 165 -13.80 -9.38 21.49
N GLU A 166 -15.06 -9.71 21.31
CA GLU A 166 -15.55 -10.58 20.24
C GLU A 166 -15.29 -9.97 18.84
N GLN A 167 -15.54 -8.67 18.68
CA GLN A 167 -15.25 -7.97 17.42
C GLN A 167 -13.74 -7.89 17.11
N LEU A 168 -12.91 -7.69 18.12
CA LEU A 168 -11.46 -7.71 17.96
C LEU A 168 -10.95 -9.13 17.63
N ASP A 169 -11.52 -10.18 18.25
CA ASP A 169 -11.17 -11.57 17.93
C ASP A 169 -11.56 -11.93 16.48
N ILE A 170 -12.71 -11.49 16.01
CA ILE A 170 -13.12 -11.68 14.61
C ILE A 170 -12.15 -10.99 13.65
N LEU A 171 -11.75 -9.74 13.94
CA LEU A 171 -10.77 -9.02 13.11
C LEU A 171 -9.41 -9.69 13.11
N ASP A 172 -8.90 -10.10 14.27
CA ASP A 172 -7.63 -10.82 14.43
C ASP A 172 -7.63 -12.12 13.62
N GLU A 173 -8.70 -12.91 13.71
CA GLU A 173 -8.86 -14.16 12.95
C GLU A 173 -8.90 -13.92 11.43
N GLN A 174 -9.66 -12.93 10.97
CA GLN A 174 -9.76 -12.62 9.53
C GLN A 174 -8.42 -12.11 8.98
N LEU A 175 -7.73 -11.24 9.70
CA LEU A 175 -6.41 -10.76 9.31
C LEU A 175 -5.38 -11.90 9.32
N GLY A 176 -5.47 -12.83 10.29
CA GLY A 176 -4.64 -14.04 10.34
C GLY A 176 -4.85 -14.96 9.13
N LYS A 177 -6.09 -15.11 8.66
CA LYS A 177 -6.39 -15.86 7.42
C LYS A 177 -5.78 -15.19 6.18
N ILE A 178 -5.88 -13.86 6.09
CA ILE A 178 -5.24 -13.10 5.00
C ILE A 178 -3.73 -13.29 5.05
N ALA A 179 -3.11 -13.18 6.23
CA ALA A 179 -1.68 -13.42 6.42
C ALA A 179 -1.26 -14.81 5.96
N THR A 180 -2.01 -15.83 6.37
CA THR A 180 -1.75 -17.22 5.98
C THR A 180 -1.81 -17.39 4.47
N ASN A 181 -2.79 -16.81 3.79
CA ASN A 181 -2.92 -16.89 2.35
C ASN A 181 -1.77 -16.18 1.62
N ILE A 182 -1.34 -15.01 2.13
CA ILE A 182 -0.23 -14.24 1.54
C ILE A 182 1.10 -15.00 1.64
N TYR A 183 1.36 -15.67 2.78
CA TYR A 183 2.63 -16.37 3.00
C TYR A 183 2.63 -17.81 2.50
N LYS A 184 1.47 -18.36 2.11
CA LYS A 184 1.37 -19.74 1.64
C LYS A 184 2.21 -19.99 0.40
N ASP A 185 2.13 -19.11 -0.58
CA ASP A 185 2.87 -19.22 -1.83
C ASP A 185 4.39 -19.18 -1.60
N ASP A 186 4.86 -18.33 -0.69
CA ASP A 186 6.27 -18.26 -0.29
C ASP A 186 6.74 -19.54 0.40
N ALA A 187 5.90 -20.09 1.28
CA ALA A 187 6.20 -21.34 1.97
C ALA A 187 6.26 -22.52 0.98
N GLU A 188 5.35 -22.57 0.01
CA GLU A 188 5.36 -23.58 -1.05
C GLU A 188 6.62 -23.46 -1.93
N ALA A 189 7.00 -22.23 -2.33
CA ALA A 189 8.23 -21.98 -3.07
C ALA A 189 9.48 -22.45 -2.30
N LEU A 190 9.52 -22.23 -0.98
CA LEU A 190 10.60 -22.70 -0.14
C LEU A 190 10.70 -24.23 -0.12
N VAL A 191 9.56 -24.92 -0.06
CA VAL A 191 9.50 -26.40 -0.09
C VAL A 191 10.02 -26.92 -1.43
N VAL A 192 9.57 -26.37 -2.53
CA VAL A 192 10.00 -26.76 -3.89
C VAL A 192 11.51 -26.54 -4.06
N ASN A 193 12.02 -25.38 -3.62
CA ASN A 193 13.45 -25.10 -3.66
C ASN A 193 14.27 -26.08 -2.77
N GLY A 194 13.72 -26.43 -1.61
CA GLY A 194 14.31 -27.43 -0.72
C GLY A 194 14.46 -28.83 -1.37
N TRP A 195 13.45 -29.24 -2.13
CA TRP A 195 13.48 -30.49 -2.89
C TRP A 195 14.52 -30.45 -4.00
N PHE A 196 14.56 -29.34 -4.78
CA PHE A 196 15.58 -29.14 -5.82
C PHE A 196 16.99 -29.18 -5.26
N LEU A 197 17.25 -28.55 -4.13
CA LEU A 197 18.56 -28.59 -3.47
C LEU A 197 18.92 -29.99 -3.00
N LYS A 198 17.98 -30.74 -2.43
CA LYS A 198 18.20 -32.15 -2.04
C LYS A 198 18.58 -33.00 -3.24
N GLU A 199 17.82 -32.92 -4.31
CA GLU A 199 18.08 -33.69 -5.54
C GLU A 199 19.44 -33.36 -6.14
N LYS A 200 19.75 -32.06 -6.26
CA LYS A 200 21.03 -31.58 -6.79
C LYS A 200 22.25 -32.05 -5.98
N PHE A 201 22.16 -32.03 -4.66
CA PHE A 201 23.28 -32.41 -3.79
C PHE A 201 23.35 -33.91 -3.54
N HIS A 202 22.25 -34.66 -3.61
CA HIS A 202 22.30 -36.12 -3.62
C HIS A 202 22.88 -36.68 -4.91
N ALA A 203 22.59 -36.09 -6.07
CA ALA A 203 23.18 -36.49 -7.34
C ALA A 203 24.71 -36.30 -7.38
N VAL A 204 25.26 -35.34 -6.66
CA VAL A 204 26.73 -35.09 -6.58
C VAL A 204 27.44 -36.09 -5.65
N SER A 205 26.73 -36.73 -4.70
CA SER A 205 27.32 -37.68 -3.75
C SER A 205 27.58 -39.07 -4.34
N PHE A 206 27.15 -39.37 -5.58
CA PHE A 206 27.38 -40.67 -6.24
C PHE A 206 28.54 -40.69 -7.24
N VAL A 207 29.36 -39.63 -7.33
CA VAL A 207 30.58 -39.55 -8.14
C VAL A 207 31.78 -39.38 -7.22
N GLY A 208 32.05 -40.41 -6.43
CA GLY A 208 33.24 -40.55 -5.59
C GLY A 208 33.65 -42.02 -5.53
#